data_559bb1b1958a172ea2e258359af52c30
#
_entry.id   559bb1b1958a172ea2e258359af52c30
#
_cell.length_a   1.000
_cell.length_b   1.000
_cell.length_c   1.000
_cell.angle_alpha   90.00
_cell.angle_beta   90.00
_cell.angle_gamma   90.00
#
_symmetry.space_group_name_H-M   'P 1'
#
loop_
_entity.id
_entity.type
_entity.pdbx_description
1 polymer ?
#
loop_
_entity_poly.entity_id
_entity_poly.type
_entity_poly.pdbx_seq_one_letter_code
_entity_poly.pdbx_strand_id
1 'polypeptide(L)'
;MKAIYERELKSYFYSMTGYVFIAFVTMFRGIYFMVYNMINGYPYFSYTLSSTLMILMIAVPILTMRSMSDERRSRTDQMLLTAPVSVWDIVLGKYLSMVTIFAIPMAIACLCPLIIKANGTAYLAEDYASILAFFLMGCVYIAIGLFISSLTESQLIAAAGTFGILLLLILWPGLLNFLPT
;
A
#
# COMPACT_ATOMS: atom_id res chain seq x y z
N MET A 1 -16.94 12.39 -8.66
CA MET A 1 -15.98 11.83 -7.68
C MET A 1 -16.55 10.67 -6.85
N LYS A 2 -17.61 10.86 -6.02
CA LYS A 2 -18.15 9.81 -5.15
C LYS A 2 -18.59 8.54 -5.90
N ALA A 3 -19.29 8.65 -7.01
CA ALA A 3 -19.75 7.51 -7.80
C ALA A 3 -18.61 6.67 -8.37
N ILE A 4 -17.51 7.30 -8.79
CA ILE A 4 -16.31 6.61 -9.30
C ILE A 4 -15.63 5.86 -8.15
N TYR A 5 -15.46 6.51 -7.01
CA TYR A 5 -14.89 5.91 -5.80
C TYR A 5 -15.66 4.66 -5.35
N GLU A 6 -17.00 4.75 -5.26
CA GLU A 6 -17.84 3.61 -4.86
C GLU A 6 -17.79 2.46 -5.88
N ARG A 7 -17.75 2.78 -7.18
CA ARG A 7 -17.61 1.79 -8.25
C ARG A 7 -16.27 1.06 -8.14
N GLU A 8 -15.17 1.80 -8.00
CA GLU A 8 -13.83 1.24 -7.88
C GLU A 8 -13.69 0.38 -6.61
N LEU A 9 -14.16 0.91 -5.47
CA LEU A 9 -14.12 0.16 -4.21
C LEU A 9 -14.88 -1.16 -4.32
N LYS A 10 -16.09 -1.14 -4.87
CA LYS A 10 -16.87 -2.36 -5.13
C LYS A 10 -16.14 -3.31 -6.08
N SER A 11 -15.50 -2.79 -7.14
CA SER A 11 -14.74 -3.61 -8.09
C SER A 11 -13.61 -4.38 -7.41
N TYR A 12 -12.87 -3.76 -6.47
CA TYR A 12 -11.82 -4.43 -5.71
C TYR A 12 -12.35 -5.54 -4.79
N PHE A 13 -13.51 -5.33 -4.17
CA PHE A 13 -14.13 -6.34 -3.31
C PHE A 13 -14.80 -7.47 -4.13
N TYR A 14 -15.40 -7.18 -5.29
CA TYR A 14 -15.95 -8.21 -6.17
C TYR A 14 -14.85 -9.04 -6.85
N SER A 15 -13.70 -8.46 -7.18
CA SER A 15 -12.61 -9.13 -7.91
C SER A 15 -11.66 -9.96 -7.03
N MET A 16 -11.95 -10.18 -5.76
CA MET A 16 -11.05 -10.81 -4.76
C MET A 16 -9.71 -10.11 -4.52
N THR A 17 -9.24 -9.21 -5.40
CA THR A 17 -7.93 -8.56 -5.28
C THR A 17 -7.79 -7.77 -3.97
N GLY A 18 -8.85 -7.09 -3.55
CA GLY A 18 -8.86 -6.36 -2.27
C GLY A 18 -8.71 -7.29 -1.07
N TYR A 19 -9.45 -8.41 -1.06
CA TYR A 19 -9.35 -9.39 0.03
C TYR A 19 -7.97 -10.04 0.11
N VAL A 20 -7.41 -10.43 -1.06
CA VAL A 20 -6.07 -11.03 -1.14
C VAL A 20 -5.02 -10.06 -0.62
N PHE A 21 -5.09 -8.78 -1.01
CA PHE A 21 -4.19 -7.74 -0.52
C PHE A 21 -4.26 -7.56 1.00
N ILE A 22 -5.48 -7.41 1.55
CA ILE A 22 -5.70 -7.24 2.99
C ILE A 22 -5.19 -8.46 3.74
N ALA A 23 -5.53 -9.68 3.30
CA ALA A 23 -5.12 -10.93 3.93
C ALA A 23 -3.60 -11.08 3.89
N PHE A 24 -2.96 -10.82 2.74
CA PHE A 24 -1.52 -10.93 2.55
C PHE A 24 -0.76 -9.98 3.49
N VAL A 25 -1.09 -8.69 3.48
CA VAL A 25 -0.42 -7.69 4.32
C VAL A 25 -0.65 -7.97 5.80
N THR A 26 -1.87 -8.36 6.20
CA THR A 26 -2.21 -8.64 7.60
C THR A 26 -1.53 -9.90 8.10
N MET A 27 -1.50 -10.97 7.28
CA MET A 27 -0.85 -12.24 7.62
C MET A 27 0.65 -12.05 7.88
N PHE A 28 1.38 -11.47 6.93
CA PHE A 28 2.82 -11.28 7.09
C PHE A 28 3.17 -10.35 8.25
N ARG A 29 2.41 -9.26 8.43
CA ARG A 29 2.60 -8.40 9.59
C ARG A 29 2.33 -9.13 10.89
N GLY A 30 1.29 -9.97 10.93
CA GLY A 30 1.00 -10.81 12.09
C GLY A 30 2.15 -11.74 12.45
N ILE A 31 2.78 -12.36 11.45
CA ILE A 31 3.99 -13.20 11.64
C ILE A 31 5.14 -12.37 12.21
N TYR A 32 5.45 -11.20 11.63
CA TYR A 32 6.50 -10.34 12.16
C TYR A 32 6.20 -9.83 13.57
N PHE A 33 4.93 -9.49 13.85
CA PHE A 33 4.49 -9.10 15.18
C PHE A 33 4.72 -10.21 16.22
N MET A 34 4.36 -11.46 15.90
CA MET A 34 4.61 -12.60 16.76
C MET A 34 6.11 -12.79 17.02
N VAL A 35 6.93 -12.73 15.98
CA VAL A 35 8.38 -12.95 16.11
C VAL A 35 9.05 -11.83 16.89
N TYR A 36 8.83 -10.57 16.55
CA TYR A 36 9.53 -9.46 17.18
C TYR A 36 8.96 -9.09 18.54
N ASN A 37 7.65 -8.89 18.64
CA ASN A 37 7.05 -8.34 19.84
C ASN A 37 6.66 -9.40 20.87
N MET A 38 6.17 -10.59 20.43
CA MET A 38 5.73 -11.63 21.36
C MET A 38 6.86 -12.58 21.78
N ILE A 39 7.65 -13.09 20.82
CA ILE A 39 8.70 -14.09 21.12
C ILE A 39 9.97 -13.38 21.61
N ASN A 40 10.45 -12.35 20.89
CA ASN A 40 11.68 -11.63 21.26
C ASN A 40 11.46 -10.51 22.28
N GLY A 41 10.19 -10.15 22.58
CA GLY A 41 9.87 -9.18 23.62
C GLY A 41 10.28 -7.73 23.30
N TYR A 42 10.46 -7.36 22.00
CA TYR A 42 10.78 -5.99 21.64
C TYR A 42 9.61 -5.05 21.99
N PRO A 43 9.85 -3.94 22.73
CA PRO A 43 8.80 -3.03 23.19
C PRO A 43 8.29 -2.09 22.08
N TYR A 44 8.99 -1.98 20.96
CA TYR A 44 8.67 -1.07 19.85
C TYR A 44 8.01 -1.80 18.69
N PHE A 45 6.87 -1.30 18.25
CA PHE A 45 6.16 -1.82 17.07
C PHE A 45 6.85 -1.43 15.75
N SER A 46 7.73 -0.43 15.77
CA SER A 46 8.48 0.05 14.59
C SER A 46 9.31 -1.04 13.90
N TYR A 47 9.86 -2.01 14.65
CA TYR A 47 10.59 -3.15 14.06
C TYR A 47 9.70 -4.01 13.16
N THR A 48 8.48 -4.29 13.62
CA THR A 48 7.47 -5.02 12.85
C THR A 48 7.07 -4.25 11.58
N LEU A 49 6.89 -2.93 11.68
CA LEU A 49 6.57 -2.09 10.53
C LEU A 49 7.70 -2.05 9.51
N SER A 50 8.96 -1.90 9.97
CA SER A 50 10.13 -1.89 9.08
C SER A 50 10.27 -3.19 8.29
N SER A 51 10.03 -4.34 8.92
CA SER A 51 10.04 -5.63 8.23
C SER A 51 8.85 -5.76 7.26
N THR A 52 7.70 -5.18 7.59
CA THR A 52 6.51 -5.16 6.73
C THR A 52 6.72 -4.30 5.46
N LEU A 53 7.69 -3.35 5.44
CA LEU A 53 8.01 -2.56 4.24
C LEU A 53 8.38 -3.44 3.05
N MET A 54 9.15 -4.51 3.26
CA MET A 54 9.50 -5.46 2.19
C MET A 54 8.26 -6.14 1.59
N ILE A 55 7.29 -6.45 2.43
CA ILE A 55 6.03 -7.05 1.99
C ILE A 55 5.18 -6.02 1.24
N LEU A 56 5.14 -4.78 1.72
CA LEU A 56 4.41 -3.70 1.07
C LEU A 56 4.96 -3.42 -0.34
N MET A 57 6.27 -3.54 -0.53
CA MET A 57 6.94 -3.37 -1.83
C MET A 57 6.44 -4.38 -2.88
N ILE A 58 6.00 -5.57 -2.46
CA ILE A 58 5.41 -6.59 -3.34
C ILE A 58 3.90 -6.38 -3.45
N ALA A 59 3.24 -6.08 -2.34
CA ALA A 59 1.78 -5.98 -2.27
C ALA A 59 1.23 -4.77 -3.04
N VAL A 60 1.91 -3.60 -2.98
CA VAL A 60 1.45 -2.39 -3.66
C VAL A 60 1.43 -2.53 -5.18
N PRO A 61 2.47 -3.04 -5.86
CA PRO A 61 2.41 -3.30 -7.30
C PRO A 61 1.24 -4.21 -7.71
N ILE A 62 0.94 -5.25 -6.92
CA ILE A 62 -0.19 -6.14 -7.18
C ILE A 62 -1.53 -5.40 -7.06
N LEU A 63 -1.66 -4.50 -6.08
CA LEU A 63 -2.86 -3.69 -5.91
C LEU A 63 -3.05 -2.68 -7.05
N THR A 64 -1.97 -2.02 -7.49
CA THR A 64 -2.03 -0.91 -8.43
C THR A 64 -1.97 -1.31 -9.90
N MET A 65 -1.40 -2.50 -10.23
CA MET A 65 -1.17 -2.94 -11.61
C MET A 65 -2.45 -2.97 -12.47
N ARG A 66 -3.61 -3.29 -11.87
CA ARG A 66 -4.88 -3.42 -12.59
C ARG A 66 -5.66 -2.12 -12.74
N SER A 67 -5.30 -1.08 -11.99
CA SER A 67 -6.15 0.10 -11.85
C SER A 67 -6.34 0.89 -13.14
N MET A 68 -5.28 1.11 -13.90
CA MET A 68 -5.34 1.89 -15.14
C MET A 68 -4.99 1.07 -16.38
N SER A 69 -4.11 0.05 -16.25
CA SER A 69 -3.68 -0.76 -17.37
C SER A 69 -4.82 -1.62 -17.96
N ASP A 70 -5.77 -2.09 -17.13
CA ASP A 70 -6.95 -2.82 -17.61
C ASP A 70 -7.90 -1.95 -18.40
N GLU A 71 -8.12 -0.71 -18.00
CA GLU A 71 -8.97 0.24 -18.71
C GLU A 71 -8.38 0.64 -20.06
N ARG A 72 -7.05 0.85 -20.11
CA ARG A 72 -6.34 1.09 -21.38
C ARG A 72 -6.44 -0.11 -22.32
N ARG A 73 -6.17 -1.31 -21.80
CA ARG A 73 -6.26 -2.54 -22.62
C ARG A 73 -7.64 -2.78 -23.17
N SER A 74 -8.69 -2.50 -22.40
CA SER A 74 -10.10 -2.66 -22.82
C SER A 74 -10.67 -1.44 -23.56
N ARG A 75 -9.87 -0.37 -23.75
CA ARG A 75 -10.28 0.92 -24.33
C ARG A 75 -11.48 1.59 -23.65
N THR A 76 -11.78 1.19 -22.40
CA THR A 76 -12.85 1.80 -21.61
C THR A 76 -12.46 3.16 -21.05
N ASP A 77 -11.17 3.51 -21.07
CA ASP A 77 -10.65 4.86 -20.82
C ASP A 77 -11.27 5.91 -21.75
N GLN A 78 -11.47 5.57 -23.03
CA GLN A 78 -12.12 6.46 -24.01
C GLN A 78 -13.57 6.77 -23.62
N MET A 79 -14.32 5.81 -23.12
CA MET A 79 -15.68 6.04 -22.62
C MET A 79 -15.72 6.92 -21.37
N LEU A 80 -14.74 6.79 -20.47
CA LEU A 80 -14.61 7.62 -19.30
C LEU A 80 -14.24 9.07 -19.64
N LEU A 81 -13.41 9.27 -20.67
CA LEU A 81 -13.00 10.60 -21.15
C LEU A 81 -14.10 11.33 -21.93
N THR A 82 -15.06 10.61 -22.53
CA THR A 82 -16.24 11.20 -23.20
C THR A 82 -17.38 11.53 -22.21
N ALA A 83 -17.33 11.01 -20.98
CA ALA A 83 -18.27 11.38 -19.93
C ALA A 83 -17.98 12.80 -19.42
N PRO A 84 -19.01 13.57 -18.97
CA PRO A 84 -18.84 14.93 -18.44
C PRO A 84 -18.22 14.90 -17.03
N VAL A 85 -17.07 14.24 -16.87
CA VAL A 85 -16.37 14.07 -15.60
C VAL A 85 -14.93 14.54 -15.76
N SER A 86 -14.42 15.29 -14.78
CA SER A 86 -13.03 15.73 -14.77
C SER A 86 -12.06 14.54 -14.64
N VAL A 87 -10.94 14.60 -15.38
CA VAL A 87 -9.85 13.61 -15.27
C VAL A 87 -9.34 13.50 -13.83
N TRP A 88 -9.30 14.62 -13.11
CA TRP A 88 -8.94 14.67 -11.70
C TRP A 88 -9.88 13.84 -10.82
N ASP A 89 -11.19 13.88 -11.10
CA ASP A 89 -12.17 13.09 -10.34
C ASP A 89 -11.99 11.58 -10.55
N ILE A 90 -11.52 11.18 -11.74
CA ILE A 90 -11.25 9.78 -12.07
C ILE A 90 -10.00 9.31 -11.30
N VAL A 91 -8.90 10.03 -11.41
CA VAL A 91 -7.63 9.67 -10.76
C VAL A 91 -7.76 9.68 -9.24
N LEU A 92 -8.35 10.73 -8.67
CA LEU A 92 -8.56 10.82 -7.21
C LEU A 92 -9.54 9.75 -6.70
N GLY A 93 -10.59 9.43 -7.46
CA GLY A 93 -11.52 8.36 -7.09
C GLY A 93 -10.83 6.99 -7.02
N LYS A 94 -9.98 6.67 -7.99
CA LYS A 94 -9.16 5.45 -8.01
C LYS A 94 -8.13 5.42 -6.88
N TYR A 95 -7.40 6.52 -6.70
CA TYR A 95 -6.42 6.64 -5.63
C TYR A 95 -7.05 6.43 -4.25
N LEU A 96 -8.14 7.13 -3.96
CA LEU A 96 -8.83 7.02 -2.67
C LEU A 96 -9.41 5.62 -2.42
N SER A 97 -9.86 4.92 -3.45
CA SER A 97 -10.34 3.54 -3.30
C SER A 97 -9.22 2.59 -2.85
N MET A 98 -8.02 2.72 -3.43
CA MET A 98 -6.84 1.92 -3.03
C MET A 98 -6.34 2.29 -1.63
N VAL A 99 -6.30 3.59 -1.31
CA VAL A 99 -5.95 4.05 0.04
C VAL A 99 -6.93 3.52 1.08
N THR A 100 -8.22 3.44 0.76
CA THR A 100 -9.22 2.84 1.67
C THR A 100 -8.97 1.35 1.90
N ILE A 101 -8.62 0.59 0.84
CA ILE A 101 -8.25 -0.83 0.98
C ILE A 101 -7.00 -0.98 1.83
N PHE A 102 -6.01 -0.11 1.67
CA PHE A 102 -4.79 -0.10 2.48
C PHE A 102 -5.04 0.33 3.93
N ALA A 103 -6.02 1.21 4.17
CA ALA A 103 -6.40 1.64 5.51
C ALA A 103 -6.95 0.50 6.39
N ILE A 104 -7.58 -0.52 5.79
CA ILE A 104 -8.14 -1.66 6.55
C ILE A 104 -7.04 -2.42 7.31
N PRO A 105 -5.96 -2.93 6.67
CA PRO A 105 -4.89 -3.55 7.41
C PRO A 105 -4.18 -2.57 8.36
N MET A 106 -4.17 -1.26 8.09
CA MET A 106 -3.62 -0.28 9.04
C MET A 106 -4.48 -0.11 10.28
N ALA A 107 -5.81 -0.12 10.15
CA ALA A 107 -6.72 -0.11 11.29
C ALA A 107 -6.51 -1.33 12.20
N ILE A 108 -6.28 -2.51 11.61
CA ILE A 108 -5.92 -3.72 12.36
C ILE A 108 -4.56 -3.55 13.06
N ALA A 109 -3.59 -2.89 12.41
CA ALA A 109 -2.29 -2.61 13.00
C ALA A 109 -2.38 -1.75 14.27
N CYS A 110 -3.36 -0.85 14.36
CA CYS A 110 -3.55 -0.01 15.55
C CYS A 110 -3.89 -0.80 16.82
N LEU A 111 -4.33 -2.06 16.68
CA LEU A 111 -4.57 -2.94 17.84
C LEU A 111 -3.27 -3.54 18.41
N CYS A 112 -2.20 -3.67 17.59
CA CYS A 112 -0.95 -4.29 18.01
C CYS A 112 -0.25 -3.58 19.18
N PRO A 113 -0.11 -2.24 19.22
CA PRO A 113 0.49 -1.54 20.35
C PRO A 113 -0.29 -1.73 21.68
N LEU A 114 -1.61 -1.90 21.59
CA LEU A 114 -2.44 -2.19 22.77
C LEU A 114 -2.14 -3.57 23.34
N ILE A 115 -1.89 -4.55 22.48
CA ILE A 115 -1.51 -5.92 22.87
C ILE A 115 -0.11 -5.90 23.52
N ILE A 116 0.85 -5.14 22.98
CA ILE A 116 2.18 -4.97 23.58
C ILE A 116 2.04 -4.37 24.98
N LYS A 117 1.20 -3.32 25.12
CA LYS A 117 0.96 -2.68 26.41
C LYS A 117 0.34 -3.63 27.46
N ALA A 118 -0.52 -4.54 27.04
CA ALA A 118 -1.13 -5.52 27.93
C ALA A 118 -0.13 -6.57 28.44
N ASN A 119 0.93 -6.85 27.67
CA ASN A 119 1.94 -7.86 27.99
C ASN A 119 3.26 -7.28 28.53
N GLY A 120 3.44 -5.95 28.53
CA GLY A 120 4.69 -5.33 28.99
C GLY A 120 4.71 -3.82 28.83
N THR A 121 5.90 -3.25 28.71
CA THR A 121 6.10 -1.82 28.48
C THR A 121 5.94 -1.51 26.99
N ALA A 122 5.03 -0.61 26.63
CA ALA A 122 4.85 -0.12 25.26
C ALA A 122 4.96 1.40 25.24
N TYR A 123 5.62 1.91 24.22
CA TYR A 123 5.75 3.35 23.93
C TYR A 123 4.66 3.78 22.94
N LEU A 124 3.40 3.84 23.42
CA LEU A 124 2.23 4.06 22.55
C LEU A 124 2.34 5.27 21.63
N ALA A 125 2.90 6.39 22.11
CA ALA A 125 3.04 7.61 21.30
C ALA A 125 3.97 7.38 20.09
N GLU A 126 5.09 6.71 20.30
CA GLU A 126 6.05 6.38 19.24
C GLU A 126 5.50 5.32 18.27
N ASP A 127 4.78 4.33 18.80
CA ASP A 127 4.18 3.27 17.99
C ASP A 127 3.08 3.82 17.07
N TYR A 128 2.17 4.66 17.59
CA TYR A 128 1.14 5.29 16.76
C TYR A 128 1.71 6.30 15.76
N ALA A 129 2.75 7.05 16.13
CA ALA A 129 3.48 7.91 15.19
C ALA A 129 4.11 7.09 14.05
N SER A 130 4.69 5.93 14.38
CA SER A 130 5.27 5.02 13.40
C SER A 130 4.22 4.41 12.46
N ILE A 131 3.04 4.05 12.98
CA ILE A 131 1.91 3.58 12.17
C ILE A 131 1.43 4.66 11.20
N LEU A 132 1.31 5.91 11.66
CA LEU A 132 0.91 7.03 10.82
C LEU A 132 1.94 7.30 9.71
N ALA A 133 3.23 7.31 10.06
CA ALA A 133 4.31 7.48 9.09
C ALA A 133 4.30 6.35 8.03
N PHE A 134 4.11 5.11 8.46
CA PHE A 134 3.99 3.96 7.57
C PHE A 134 2.76 4.05 6.65
N PHE A 135 1.63 4.53 7.16
CA PHE A 135 0.43 4.77 6.37
C PHE A 135 0.67 5.83 5.29
N LEU A 136 1.28 6.98 5.65
CA LEU A 136 1.61 8.04 4.69
C LEU A 136 2.59 7.54 3.63
N MET A 137 3.60 6.76 4.01
CA MET A 137 4.53 6.14 3.08
C MET A 137 3.82 5.18 2.11
N GLY A 138 2.89 4.37 2.59
CA GLY A 138 2.05 3.52 1.75
C GLY A 138 1.18 4.30 0.77
N CYS A 139 0.64 5.45 1.17
CA CYS A 139 -0.09 6.36 0.28
C CYS A 139 0.79 6.87 -0.87
N VAL A 140 2.05 7.21 -0.58
CA VAL A 140 3.03 7.61 -1.62
C VAL A 140 3.32 6.45 -2.57
N TYR A 141 3.52 5.24 -2.05
CA TYR A 141 3.76 4.05 -2.87
C TYR A 141 2.58 3.72 -3.80
N ILE A 142 1.35 3.86 -3.31
CA ILE A 142 0.13 3.71 -4.10
C ILE A 142 0.06 4.77 -5.21
N ALA A 143 0.41 6.03 -4.92
CA ALA A 143 0.44 7.09 -5.91
C ALA A 143 1.45 6.81 -7.03
N ILE A 144 2.67 6.36 -6.70
CA ILE A 144 3.69 5.95 -7.65
C ILE A 144 3.20 4.78 -8.52
N GLY A 145 2.61 3.76 -7.89
CA GLY A 145 2.08 2.60 -8.60
C GLY A 145 0.95 2.95 -9.57
N LEU A 146 0.05 3.84 -9.15
CA LEU A 146 -1.04 4.34 -10.00
C LEU A 146 -0.48 5.13 -11.19
N PHE A 147 0.53 5.97 -10.97
CA PHE A 147 1.20 6.71 -12.04
C PHE A 147 1.83 5.76 -13.06
N ILE A 148 2.58 4.75 -12.63
CA ILE A 148 3.23 3.78 -13.54
C ILE A 148 2.17 2.94 -14.27
N SER A 149 1.09 2.53 -13.59
CA SER A 149 -0.03 1.81 -14.21
C SER A 149 -0.72 2.64 -15.30
N SER A 150 -0.67 3.99 -15.22
CA SER A 150 -1.21 4.88 -16.25
C SER A 150 -0.35 4.97 -17.51
N LEU A 151 0.93 4.62 -17.44
CA LEU A 151 1.86 4.70 -18.56
C LEU A 151 1.86 3.45 -19.44
N THR A 152 1.35 2.32 -18.97
CA THR A 152 1.44 1.04 -19.67
C THR A 152 0.06 0.37 -19.84
N GLU A 153 -0.10 -0.40 -20.93
CA GLU A 153 -1.29 -1.23 -21.18
C GLU A 153 -1.14 -2.65 -20.61
N SER A 154 0.08 -3.03 -20.23
CA SER A 154 0.39 -4.35 -19.69
C SER A 154 0.48 -4.32 -18.16
N GLN A 155 -0.36 -5.10 -17.50
CA GLN A 155 -0.35 -5.25 -16.04
C GLN A 155 1.01 -5.71 -15.50
N LEU A 156 1.68 -6.64 -16.21
CA LEU A 156 2.98 -7.17 -15.80
C LEU A 156 4.07 -6.09 -15.85
N ILE A 157 4.08 -5.26 -16.92
CA ILE A 157 5.04 -4.16 -17.05
C ILE A 157 4.76 -3.10 -15.98
N ALA A 158 3.49 -2.80 -15.70
CA ALA A 158 3.10 -1.88 -14.62
C ALA A 158 3.59 -2.38 -13.25
N ALA A 159 3.39 -3.67 -12.95
CA ALA A 159 3.84 -4.26 -11.70
C ALA A 159 5.37 -4.26 -11.58
N ALA A 160 6.09 -4.70 -12.62
CA ALA A 160 7.55 -4.72 -12.63
C ALA A 160 8.16 -3.31 -12.52
N GLY A 161 7.59 -2.32 -13.22
CA GLY A 161 8.01 -0.92 -13.14
C GLY A 161 7.79 -0.32 -11.75
N THR A 162 6.62 -0.55 -11.16
CA THR A 162 6.32 -0.10 -9.79
C THR A 162 7.27 -0.75 -8.79
N PHE A 163 7.45 -2.07 -8.86
CA PHE A 163 8.37 -2.80 -7.99
C PHE A 163 9.81 -2.26 -8.12
N GLY A 164 10.31 -2.03 -9.35
CA GLY A 164 11.65 -1.50 -9.59
C GLY A 164 11.86 -0.12 -8.99
N ILE A 165 10.89 0.80 -9.13
CA ILE A 165 10.98 2.15 -8.56
C ILE A 165 10.91 2.10 -7.02
N LEU A 166 10.03 1.29 -6.45
CA LEU A 166 9.94 1.14 -4.99
C LEU A 166 11.23 0.53 -4.41
N LEU A 167 11.82 -0.45 -5.11
CA LEU A 167 13.10 -1.04 -4.74
C LEU A 167 14.22 -0.01 -4.75
N LEU A 168 14.30 0.83 -5.77
CA LEU A 168 15.28 1.92 -5.84
C LEU A 168 15.10 2.90 -4.69
N LEU A 169 13.86 3.28 -4.34
CA LEU A 169 13.60 4.18 -3.22
C LEU A 169 14.04 3.60 -1.87
N ILE A 170 13.86 2.32 -1.64
CA ILE A 170 14.28 1.65 -0.40
C ILE A 170 15.81 1.49 -0.33
N LEU A 171 16.46 1.19 -1.45
CA LEU A 171 17.91 1.02 -1.52
C LEU A 171 18.67 2.36 -1.54
N TRP A 172 18.00 3.46 -1.88
CA TRP A 172 18.62 4.78 -2.04
C TRP A 172 19.46 5.22 -0.84
N PRO A 173 19.00 5.14 0.42
CA PRO A 173 19.80 5.51 1.59
C PRO A 173 21.08 4.67 1.72
N GLY A 174 21.01 3.38 1.35
CA GLY A 174 22.19 2.49 1.33
C GLY A 174 23.20 2.88 0.25
N LEU A 175 22.72 3.27 -0.94
CA LEU A 175 23.57 3.69 -2.05
C LEU A 175 24.34 5.00 -1.74
N LEU A 176 23.73 5.93 -1.00
CA LEU A 176 24.39 7.16 -0.59
C LEU A 176 25.62 6.91 0.30
N ASN A 177 25.62 5.85 1.09
CA ASN A 177 26.76 5.48 1.95
C ASN A 177 27.98 4.97 1.15
N PHE A 178 27.79 4.59 -0.11
CA PHE A 178 28.89 4.16 -1.01
C PHE A 178 29.46 5.28 -1.87
N LEU A 179 28.80 6.46 -1.90
CA LEU A 179 29.34 7.63 -2.60
C LEU A 179 30.39 8.29 -1.70
N PRO A 180 31.67 8.37 -2.13
CA PRO A 180 32.68 9.10 -1.37
C PRO A 180 32.30 10.58 -1.33
N THR A 181 32.12 11.10 -0.12
CA THR A 181 31.99 12.55 0.13
C THR A 181 33.34 13.23 -0.06
#